data_4f3270f87d966c731a3a2a5520a3a939
#
_entry.id   4f3270f87d966c731a3a2a5520a3a939
#
_cell.length_a   1.000
_cell.length_b   1.000
_cell.length_c   1.000
_cell.angle_alpha   90.00
_cell.angle_beta   90.00
_cell.angle_gamma   90.00
#
_symmetry.space_group_name_H-M   'P 1'
#
loop_
_entity.id
_entity.type
_entity.pdbx_description
1 polymer ?
#
loop_
_entity_poly.entity_id
_entity_poly.type
_entity_poly.pdbx_seq_one_letter_code
_entity_poly.pdbx_strand_id
1 'polypeptide(L)'
;KKWRVCIADSDVLFFAKGLAFGKNFNVDIYEANVNTIAVQGPKSENLMKKVFGEEIKNLKFFNYKYYSFNGVKHLISKTGYSKQGGYEIHIENTTSGLELYDYFFKIGKDFNLKPGAPNAIERIEGGLLSYGNDIDIKDNPLECGFDKYVNLESDIVFLGKESLKKIKQNGVKRKLIGVKINANTMQIYETIPIMNKEKKLIGEI
;
A
#
# COMPACT_ATOMS: atom_id res chain seq x y z
N LYS A 1 22.53 -7.39 -0.48
CA LYS A 1 21.07 -7.52 -0.76
C LYS A 1 20.44 -6.15 -0.54
N LYS A 2 19.59 -5.69 -1.46
CA LYS A 2 18.91 -4.39 -1.39
C LYS A 2 17.41 -4.62 -1.17
N TRP A 3 16.83 -3.85 -0.27
CA TRP A 3 15.40 -3.80 -0.02
C TRP A 3 14.90 -2.40 -0.33
N ARG A 4 13.71 -2.29 -0.88
CA ARG A 4 12.99 -1.03 -1.05
C ARG A 4 11.69 -1.14 -0.25
N VAL A 5 11.45 -0.16 0.61
CA VAL A 5 10.23 -0.04 1.39
C VAL A 5 9.48 1.16 0.85
N CYS A 6 8.23 0.97 0.48
CA CYS A 6 7.32 2.03 0.06
C CYS A 6 6.21 2.11 1.08
N ILE A 7 6.03 3.27 1.66
CA ILE A 7 5.01 3.56 2.66
C ILE A 7 4.35 4.90 2.33
N ALA A 8 3.12 5.08 2.77
CA ALA A 8 2.47 6.38 2.81
C ALA A 8 2.68 7.01 4.19
N ASP A 9 2.84 8.31 4.22
CA ASP A 9 2.70 9.21 5.37
C ASP A 9 3.28 8.75 6.72
N SER A 10 4.51 8.22 6.76
CA SER A 10 5.14 7.93 8.02
C SER A 10 6.67 8.11 7.98
N ASP A 11 7.25 8.48 9.11
CA ASP A 11 8.68 8.70 9.27
C ASP A 11 9.43 7.40 9.63
N VAL A 12 9.30 6.40 8.74
CA VAL A 12 9.96 5.10 8.88
C VAL A 12 11.48 5.21 8.75
N LEU A 13 11.99 6.25 8.06
CA LEU A 13 13.41 6.41 7.82
C LEU A 13 14.20 6.52 9.15
N PHE A 14 13.81 7.45 10.01
CA PHE A 14 14.48 7.66 11.29
C PHE A 14 14.26 6.51 12.26
N PHE A 15 13.06 5.93 12.27
CA PHE A 15 12.78 4.74 13.04
C PHE A 15 13.68 3.56 12.64
N ALA A 16 13.82 3.28 11.34
CA ALA A 16 14.68 2.22 10.84
C ALA A 16 16.15 2.48 11.12
N LYS A 17 16.63 3.73 10.96
CA LYS A 17 17.99 4.13 11.32
C LYS A 17 18.24 3.96 12.82
N GLY A 18 17.33 4.40 13.67
CA GLY A 18 17.45 4.25 15.13
C GLY A 18 17.51 2.78 15.57
N LEU A 19 16.67 1.94 14.97
CA LEU A 19 16.72 0.49 15.23
C LEU A 19 18.04 -0.15 14.77
N ALA A 20 18.51 0.19 13.58
CA ALA A 20 19.75 -0.33 13.03
C ALA A 20 20.95 0.08 13.90
N PHE A 21 20.99 1.33 14.36
CA PHE A 21 21.99 1.83 15.27
C PHE A 21 21.92 1.11 16.63
N GLY A 22 20.74 1.05 17.25
CA GLY A 22 20.56 0.43 18.57
C GLY A 22 20.78 -1.09 18.59
N LYS A 23 20.68 -1.75 17.44
CA LYS A 23 20.95 -3.19 17.25
C LYS A 23 22.29 -3.49 16.61
N ASN A 24 23.05 -2.46 16.32
CA ASN A 24 24.38 -2.55 15.70
C ASN A 24 24.37 -3.32 14.36
N PHE A 25 23.33 -3.08 13.52
CA PHE A 25 23.21 -3.71 12.21
C PHE A 25 24.12 -3.02 11.19
N ASN A 26 24.87 -3.80 10.43
CA ASN A 26 25.66 -3.30 9.31
C ASN A 26 24.77 -3.13 8.06
N VAL A 27 24.03 -2.04 8.01
CA VAL A 27 23.11 -1.70 6.91
C VAL A 27 23.14 -0.20 6.64
N ASP A 28 23.08 0.16 5.36
CA ASP A 28 22.84 1.54 4.91
C ASP A 28 21.35 1.75 4.69
N ILE A 29 20.79 2.77 5.36
CA ILE A 29 19.38 3.14 5.25
C ILE A 29 19.30 4.58 4.81
N TYR A 30 18.67 4.83 3.66
CA TYR A 30 18.52 6.15 3.08
C TYR A 30 17.20 6.28 2.33
N GLU A 31 16.74 7.51 2.22
CA GLU A 31 15.61 7.85 1.35
C GLU A 31 16.08 7.83 -0.10
N ALA A 32 15.40 7.07 -0.94
CA ALA A 32 15.71 7.00 -2.35
C ALA A 32 15.06 8.16 -3.11
N ASN A 33 15.80 8.81 -4.01
CA ASN A 33 15.22 9.79 -4.93
C ASN A 33 14.44 9.07 -6.03
N VAL A 34 13.20 8.72 -5.73
CA VAL A 34 12.32 7.96 -6.62
C VAL A 34 10.93 8.57 -6.60
N ASN A 35 10.40 8.85 -7.79
CA ASN A 35 9.00 9.21 -7.97
C ASN A 35 8.23 8.01 -8.53
N THR A 36 6.97 7.86 -8.19
CA THR A 36 6.16 6.75 -8.66
C THR A 36 5.06 7.23 -9.60
N ILE A 37 5.01 6.64 -10.80
CA ILE A 37 3.87 6.77 -11.70
C ILE A 37 2.98 5.55 -11.51
N ALA A 38 1.77 5.76 -11.02
CA ALA A 38 0.77 4.71 -10.87
C ALA A 38 -0.14 4.67 -12.10
N VAL A 39 -0.19 3.53 -12.79
CA VAL A 39 -1.11 3.26 -13.90
C VAL A 39 -2.12 2.24 -13.42
N GLN A 40 -3.31 2.73 -13.05
CA GLN A 40 -4.33 1.92 -12.38
C GLN A 40 -5.61 1.83 -13.22
N GLY A 41 -6.39 0.79 -12.99
CA GLY A 41 -7.69 0.60 -13.61
C GLY A 41 -7.78 -0.61 -14.56
N PRO A 42 -8.99 -0.96 -15.02
CA PRO A 42 -9.24 -2.22 -15.74
C PRO A 42 -8.53 -2.31 -17.09
N LYS A 43 -8.15 -1.18 -17.70
CA LYS A 43 -7.42 -1.14 -18.97
C LYS A 43 -5.91 -0.95 -18.80
N SER A 44 -5.40 -0.86 -17.58
CA SER A 44 -3.98 -0.61 -17.28
C SER A 44 -3.07 -1.64 -17.91
N GLU A 45 -3.40 -2.94 -17.86
CA GLU A 45 -2.59 -3.98 -18.47
C GLU A 45 -2.43 -3.80 -19.98
N ASN A 46 -3.52 -3.45 -20.69
CA ASN A 46 -3.47 -3.23 -22.12
C ASN A 46 -2.61 -2.01 -22.49
N LEU A 47 -2.69 -0.94 -21.71
CA LEU A 47 -1.86 0.24 -21.88
C LEU A 47 -0.38 -0.09 -21.61
N MET A 48 -0.09 -0.80 -20.51
CA MET A 48 1.26 -1.19 -20.16
C MET A 48 1.90 -2.11 -21.21
N LYS A 49 1.13 -3.02 -21.81
CA LYS A 49 1.60 -3.85 -22.93
C LYS A 49 1.99 -3.03 -24.16
N LYS A 50 1.26 -1.98 -24.44
CA LYS A 50 1.59 -1.06 -25.55
C LYS A 50 2.95 -0.37 -25.35
N VAL A 51 3.33 -0.10 -24.10
CA VAL A 51 4.56 0.62 -23.75
C VAL A 51 5.74 -0.33 -23.55
N PHE A 52 5.55 -1.42 -22.83
CA PHE A 52 6.61 -2.29 -22.33
C PHE A 52 6.61 -3.70 -22.97
N GLY A 53 5.67 -3.96 -23.88
CA GLY A 53 5.55 -5.25 -24.58
C GLY A 53 4.71 -6.28 -23.83
N GLU A 54 4.41 -7.38 -24.53
CA GLU A 54 3.52 -8.44 -24.04
C GLU A 54 4.00 -9.12 -22.74
N GLU A 55 5.29 -9.14 -22.48
CA GLU A 55 5.85 -9.80 -21.29
C GLU A 55 5.35 -9.22 -19.97
N ILE A 56 4.90 -7.95 -19.95
CA ILE A 56 4.47 -7.30 -18.72
C ILE A 56 3.24 -7.96 -18.10
N LYS A 57 2.39 -8.62 -18.89
CA LYS A 57 1.24 -9.37 -18.42
C LYS A 57 1.61 -10.55 -17.50
N ASN A 58 2.83 -11.08 -17.67
CA ASN A 58 3.34 -12.21 -16.89
C ASN A 58 3.80 -11.78 -15.48
N LEU A 59 3.87 -10.45 -15.22
CA LEU A 59 4.19 -9.94 -13.91
C LEU A 59 3.04 -10.26 -12.95
N LYS A 60 3.34 -11.03 -11.90
CA LYS A 60 2.34 -11.44 -10.91
C LYS A 60 2.11 -10.32 -9.89
N PHE A 61 0.96 -10.33 -9.27
CA PHE A 61 0.62 -9.40 -8.18
C PHE A 61 1.66 -9.47 -7.04
N PHE A 62 2.04 -8.34 -6.49
CA PHE A 62 3.12 -8.14 -5.52
C PHE A 62 4.52 -8.59 -6.02
N ASN A 63 4.71 -8.72 -7.33
CA ASN A 63 6.02 -8.92 -7.92
C ASN A 63 6.48 -7.68 -8.69
N TYR A 64 7.76 -7.62 -8.95
CA TYR A 64 8.38 -6.55 -9.74
C TYR A 64 9.40 -7.10 -10.74
N LYS A 65 9.62 -6.35 -11.80
CA LYS A 65 10.65 -6.61 -12.81
C LYS A 65 11.12 -5.28 -13.41
N TYR A 66 12.31 -5.27 -13.96
CA TYR A 66 12.81 -4.12 -14.74
C TYR A 66 12.34 -4.23 -16.19
N TYR A 67 11.80 -3.13 -16.70
CA TYR A 67 11.43 -2.95 -18.11
C TYR A 67 12.09 -1.69 -18.65
N SER A 68 12.37 -1.67 -19.97
CA SER A 68 13.03 -0.54 -20.62
C SER A 68 12.04 0.32 -21.37
N PHE A 69 12.18 1.65 -21.24
CA PHE A 69 11.54 2.65 -22.07
C PHE A 69 12.63 3.60 -22.60
N ASN A 70 12.72 3.75 -23.93
CA ASN A 70 13.76 4.57 -24.59
C ASN A 70 15.18 4.28 -24.08
N GLY A 71 15.53 3.02 -23.85
CA GLY A 71 16.85 2.62 -23.35
C GLY A 71 17.06 2.77 -21.83
N VAL A 72 16.16 3.42 -21.11
CA VAL A 72 16.19 3.57 -19.65
C VAL A 72 15.40 2.45 -18.97
N LYS A 73 16.01 1.80 -17.99
CA LYS A 73 15.35 0.74 -17.21
C LYS A 73 14.58 1.33 -16.03
N HIS A 74 13.32 0.98 -15.93
CA HIS A 74 12.46 1.31 -14.80
C HIS A 74 12.06 0.04 -14.06
N LEU A 75 12.08 0.09 -12.72
CA LEU A 75 11.49 -0.94 -11.90
C LEU A 75 9.97 -0.78 -11.94
N ILE A 76 9.27 -1.83 -12.34
CA ILE A 76 7.81 -1.85 -12.41
C ILE A 76 7.29 -2.95 -11.51
N SER A 77 6.36 -2.61 -10.62
CA SER A 77 5.66 -3.56 -9.77
C SER A 77 4.20 -3.68 -10.19
N LYS A 78 3.63 -4.87 -10.05
CA LYS A 78 2.18 -5.09 -10.21
C LYS A 78 1.50 -4.88 -8.86
N THR A 79 1.43 -3.63 -8.47
CA THR A 79 0.89 -3.13 -7.20
C THR A 79 0.04 -1.88 -7.45
N GLY A 80 -0.65 -1.39 -6.42
CA GLY A 80 -1.42 -0.16 -6.47
C GLY A 80 -2.39 -0.04 -5.31
N TYR A 81 -2.89 1.17 -5.12
CA TYR A 81 -3.82 1.52 -4.05
C TYR A 81 -5.22 1.89 -4.59
N SER A 82 -5.69 1.13 -5.60
CA SER A 82 -6.96 1.41 -6.28
C SER A 82 -7.97 0.27 -6.19
N LYS A 83 -7.53 -0.95 -5.83
CA LYS A 83 -8.33 -2.17 -5.92
C LYS A 83 -8.80 -2.55 -7.34
N GLN A 84 -8.44 -1.75 -8.34
CA GLN A 84 -8.86 -1.96 -9.75
C GLN A 84 -7.81 -2.67 -10.59
N GLY A 85 -6.70 -3.08 -9.97
CA GLY A 85 -5.52 -3.59 -10.67
C GLY A 85 -4.68 -2.48 -11.30
N GLY A 86 -3.45 -2.81 -11.62
CA GLY A 86 -2.53 -1.84 -12.22
C GLY A 86 -1.08 -2.11 -11.88
N TYR A 87 -0.30 -1.08 -12.13
CA TYR A 87 1.15 -1.11 -12.01
C TYR A 87 1.67 0.18 -11.39
N GLU A 88 2.79 0.09 -10.70
CA GLU A 88 3.55 1.23 -10.19
C GLU A 88 4.94 1.22 -10.82
N ILE A 89 5.32 2.33 -11.45
CA ILE A 89 6.58 2.52 -12.16
C ILE A 89 7.44 3.44 -11.30
N HIS A 90 8.55 2.92 -10.83
CA HIS A 90 9.47 3.66 -9.97
C HIS A 90 10.50 4.40 -10.83
N ILE A 91 10.39 5.71 -10.84
CA ILE A 91 11.18 6.63 -11.67
C ILE A 91 12.38 7.14 -10.87
N GLU A 92 13.58 6.73 -11.25
CA GLU A 92 14.85 7.23 -10.70
C GLU A 92 15.49 8.30 -11.62
N ASN A 93 15.07 8.36 -12.90
CA ASN A 93 15.50 9.36 -13.88
C ASN A 93 14.32 10.25 -14.24
N THR A 94 14.33 11.50 -13.78
CA THR A 94 13.24 12.46 -13.96
C THR A 94 12.91 12.73 -15.41
N THR A 95 13.92 12.91 -16.27
CA THR A 95 13.72 13.17 -17.70
C THR A 95 12.99 12.02 -18.38
N SER A 96 13.46 10.79 -18.15
CA SER A 96 12.78 9.59 -18.68
C SER A 96 11.39 9.40 -18.10
N GLY A 97 11.18 9.80 -16.84
CA GLY A 97 9.86 9.77 -16.20
C GLY A 97 8.86 10.73 -16.85
N LEU A 98 9.27 11.94 -17.16
CA LEU A 98 8.43 12.92 -17.87
C LEU A 98 8.11 12.45 -19.30
N GLU A 99 9.12 11.99 -20.03
CA GLU A 99 8.91 11.41 -21.37
C GLU A 99 7.92 10.23 -21.35
N LEU A 100 8.06 9.36 -20.36
CA LEU A 100 7.15 8.21 -20.18
C LEU A 100 5.72 8.66 -19.83
N TYR A 101 5.57 9.66 -18.96
CA TYR A 101 4.29 10.24 -18.61
C TYR A 101 3.58 10.82 -19.84
N ASP A 102 4.27 11.65 -20.61
CA ASP A 102 3.72 12.24 -21.83
C ASP A 102 3.37 11.16 -22.87
N TYR A 103 4.23 10.15 -22.98
CA TYR A 103 3.96 9.02 -23.89
C TYR A 103 2.70 8.24 -23.49
N PHE A 104 2.50 8.01 -22.18
CA PHE A 104 1.26 7.39 -21.70
C PHE A 104 0.03 8.19 -22.12
N PHE A 105 0.03 9.52 -21.98
CA PHE A 105 -1.11 10.33 -22.40
C PHE A 105 -1.29 10.38 -23.91
N LYS A 106 -0.20 10.31 -24.66
CA LYS A 106 -0.25 10.25 -26.13
C LYS A 106 -0.98 9.00 -26.63
N ILE A 107 -0.59 7.82 -26.12
CA ILE A 107 -1.15 6.53 -26.56
C ILE A 107 -2.38 6.09 -25.77
N GLY A 108 -2.57 6.67 -24.59
CA GLY A 108 -3.62 6.30 -23.65
C GLY A 108 -5.03 6.75 -24.02
N LYS A 109 -5.17 7.59 -25.05
CA LYS A 109 -6.46 8.09 -25.54
C LYS A 109 -7.41 6.94 -25.87
N ASP A 110 -6.94 5.91 -26.54
CA ASP A 110 -7.72 4.73 -26.93
C ASP A 110 -8.18 3.91 -25.71
N PHE A 111 -7.50 4.08 -24.58
CA PHE A 111 -7.82 3.41 -23.32
C PHE A 111 -8.65 4.28 -22.38
N ASN A 112 -9.01 5.50 -22.79
CA ASN A 112 -9.66 6.51 -21.95
C ASN A 112 -8.80 6.86 -20.71
N LEU A 113 -7.50 6.95 -20.90
CA LEU A 113 -6.57 7.35 -19.84
C LEU A 113 -6.85 8.78 -19.41
N LYS A 114 -6.89 8.99 -18.10
CA LYS A 114 -7.09 10.29 -17.47
C LYS A 114 -6.12 10.47 -16.30
N PRO A 115 -5.77 11.70 -15.94
CA PRO A 115 -5.14 11.95 -14.65
C PRO A 115 -6.05 11.44 -13.54
N GLY A 116 -5.47 10.82 -12.53
CA GLY A 116 -6.21 10.24 -11.43
C GLY A 116 -5.50 10.42 -10.10
N ALA A 117 -6.23 10.17 -9.04
CA ALA A 117 -5.71 10.11 -7.68
C ALA A 117 -6.39 8.94 -6.95
N PRO A 118 -5.83 8.44 -5.83
CA PRO A 118 -6.50 7.48 -4.98
C PRO A 118 -7.89 7.97 -4.56
N ASN A 119 -8.90 7.11 -4.73
CA ASN A 119 -10.26 7.42 -4.34
C ASN A 119 -10.53 6.88 -2.94
N ALA A 120 -10.91 7.76 -2.03
CA ALA A 120 -11.16 7.40 -0.63
C ALA A 120 -12.32 6.41 -0.47
N ILE A 121 -13.36 6.50 -1.30
CA ILE A 121 -14.51 5.59 -1.26
C ILE A 121 -14.08 4.20 -1.75
N GLU A 122 -13.46 4.11 -2.92
CA GLU A 122 -13.02 2.84 -3.51
C GLU A 122 -12.01 2.11 -2.61
N ARG A 123 -11.09 2.84 -1.98
CA ARG A 123 -10.12 2.23 -1.07
C ARG A 123 -10.78 1.62 0.17
N ILE A 124 -11.77 2.31 0.76
CA ILE A 124 -12.53 1.81 1.93
C ILE A 124 -13.35 0.58 1.52
N GLU A 125 -14.10 0.64 0.42
CA GLU A 125 -14.84 -0.51 -0.12
C GLU A 125 -13.91 -1.69 -0.45
N GLY A 126 -12.69 -1.40 -0.89
CA GLY A 126 -11.66 -2.38 -1.17
C GLY A 126 -10.95 -2.93 0.06
N GLY A 127 -11.20 -2.39 1.26
CA GLY A 127 -10.50 -2.74 2.49
C GLY A 127 -9.01 -2.37 2.44
N LEU A 128 -8.64 -1.32 1.72
CA LEU A 128 -7.28 -0.79 1.68
C LEU A 128 -7.12 0.23 2.80
N LEU A 129 -6.46 -0.16 3.86
CA LEU A 129 -6.28 0.67 5.04
C LEU A 129 -5.29 1.81 4.79
N SER A 130 -5.51 2.94 5.46
CA SER A 130 -4.65 4.10 5.46
C SER A 130 -4.18 4.37 6.87
N TYR A 131 -2.86 4.42 7.07
CA TYR A 131 -2.27 4.79 8.36
C TYR A 131 -2.56 6.28 8.64
N GLY A 132 -2.97 6.57 9.85
CA GLY A 132 -3.40 7.91 10.25
C GLY A 132 -4.90 8.19 10.04
N ASN A 133 -5.58 7.39 9.18
CA ASN A 133 -7.03 7.52 8.98
C ASN A 133 -7.80 6.34 9.60
N ASP A 134 -7.44 5.12 9.26
CA ASP A 134 -8.17 3.92 9.72
C ASP A 134 -7.43 3.21 10.86
N ILE A 135 -6.13 3.35 10.92
CA ILE A 135 -5.23 2.70 11.88
C ILE A 135 -4.12 3.66 12.30
N ASP A 136 -3.63 3.48 13.50
CA ASP A 136 -2.51 4.26 14.04
C ASP A 136 -1.52 3.38 14.83
N ILE A 137 -0.60 4.02 15.58
CA ILE A 137 0.41 3.33 16.39
C ILE A 137 -0.17 2.47 17.53
N LYS A 138 -1.44 2.70 17.90
CA LYS A 138 -2.13 1.94 18.97
C LYS A 138 -2.67 0.61 18.47
N ASP A 139 -2.75 0.43 17.14
CA ASP A 139 -3.28 -0.75 16.51
C ASP A 139 -2.18 -1.78 16.27
N ASN A 140 -2.54 -3.04 16.32
CA ASN A 140 -1.64 -4.12 15.94
C ASN A 140 -2.17 -4.87 14.71
N PRO A 141 -1.31 -5.56 13.96
CA PRO A 141 -1.72 -6.19 12.71
C PRO A 141 -2.79 -7.29 12.87
N LEU A 142 -2.92 -7.90 14.05
CA LEU A 142 -3.94 -8.93 14.28
C LEU A 142 -5.34 -8.30 14.46
N GLU A 143 -5.42 -7.11 15.05
CA GLU A 143 -6.65 -6.33 15.15
C GLU A 143 -7.11 -5.82 13.78
N CYS A 144 -6.14 -5.48 12.92
CA CYS A 144 -6.39 -4.93 11.58
C CYS A 144 -6.62 -5.99 10.49
N GLY A 145 -6.61 -7.28 10.83
CA GLY A 145 -6.78 -8.36 9.85
C GLY A 145 -5.57 -8.58 8.95
N PHE A 146 -4.37 -8.18 9.39
CA PHE A 146 -3.10 -8.38 8.69
C PHE A 146 -2.33 -9.63 9.14
N ASP A 147 -2.97 -10.52 9.88
CA ASP A 147 -2.39 -11.78 10.37
C ASP A 147 -1.76 -12.61 9.25
N LYS A 148 -2.33 -12.60 8.05
CA LYS A 148 -1.78 -13.29 6.88
C LYS A 148 -0.41 -12.77 6.41
N TYR A 149 -0.03 -11.56 6.81
CA TYR A 149 1.26 -10.96 6.47
C TYR A 149 2.30 -11.11 7.59
N VAL A 150 1.90 -11.65 8.75
CA VAL A 150 2.75 -11.77 9.94
C VAL A 150 2.94 -13.24 10.28
N ASN A 151 4.10 -13.79 9.90
CA ASN A 151 4.41 -15.19 10.22
C ASN A 151 5.04 -15.30 11.62
N LEU A 152 4.20 -15.57 12.63
CA LEU A 152 4.64 -15.73 14.02
C LEU A 152 5.34 -17.07 14.27
N GLU A 153 5.14 -18.06 13.40
CA GLU A 153 5.71 -19.41 13.55
C GLU A 153 7.10 -19.56 12.90
N SER A 154 7.54 -18.56 12.10
CA SER A 154 8.86 -18.59 11.49
C SER A 154 9.99 -18.47 12.51
N ASP A 155 11.20 -18.97 12.20
CA ASP A 155 12.41 -18.78 13.03
C ASP A 155 12.96 -17.35 12.97
N ILE A 156 12.43 -16.51 12.08
CA ILE A 156 12.88 -15.13 11.93
C ILE A 156 12.46 -14.31 13.16
N VAL A 157 13.44 -13.71 13.80
CA VAL A 157 13.22 -12.77 14.90
C VAL A 157 12.94 -11.38 14.31
N PHE A 158 11.84 -10.76 14.72
CA PHE A 158 11.50 -9.41 14.36
C PHE A 158 10.90 -8.64 15.54
N LEU A 159 10.92 -7.32 15.45
CA LEU A 159 10.40 -6.45 16.50
C LEU A 159 8.89 -6.69 16.69
N GLY A 160 8.48 -6.88 17.94
CA GLY A 160 7.08 -7.13 18.32
C GLY A 160 6.60 -8.57 18.20
N LYS A 161 7.41 -9.51 17.70
CA LYS A 161 6.99 -10.93 17.53
C LYS A 161 6.43 -11.54 18.80
N GLU A 162 7.13 -11.41 19.91
CA GLU A 162 6.71 -12.00 21.19
C GLU A 162 5.44 -11.34 21.76
N SER A 163 5.29 -10.03 21.55
CA SER A 163 4.06 -9.31 21.92
C SER A 163 2.86 -9.79 21.10
N LEU A 164 3.05 -9.97 19.80
CA LEU A 164 2.00 -10.48 18.91
C LEU A 164 1.62 -11.93 19.21
N LYS A 165 2.60 -12.77 19.58
CA LYS A 165 2.31 -14.14 20.05
C LYS A 165 1.43 -14.14 21.30
N LYS A 166 1.76 -13.29 22.29
CA LYS A 166 0.92 -13.14 23.49
C LYS A 166 -0.48 -12.67 23.18
N ILE A 167 -0.63 -11.68 22.26
CA ILE A 167 -1.94 -11.20 21.84
C ILE A 167 -2.74 -12.34 21.16
N LYS A 168 -2.08 -13.10 20.26
CA LYS A 168 -2.71 -14.24 19.59
C LYS A 168 -3.18 -15.31 20.58
N GLN A 169 -2.37 -15.64 21.58
CA GLN A 169 -2.70 -16.63 22.62
C GLN A 169 -3.85 -16.18 23.51
N ASN A 170 -3.88 -14.92 23.91
CA ASN A 170 -4.92 -14.35 24.78
C ASN A 170 -6.21 -13.99 24.03
N GLY A 171 -6.21 -14.08 22.70
CA GLY A 171 -7.26 -13.62 21.84
C GLY A 171 -7.24 -12.10 21.61
N VAL A 172 -7.67 -11.70 20.43
CA VAL A 172 -7.79 -10.29 20.04
C VAL A 172 -9.01 -9.67 20.70
N LYS A 173 -8.86 -8.54 21.40
CA LYS A 173 -9.94 -7.90 22.16
C LYS A 173 -10.84 -7.03 21.29
N ARG A 174 -10.31 -6.47 20.21
CA ARG A 174 -11.02 -5.60 19.25
C ARG A 174 -10.61 -5.94 17.82
N LYS A 175 -11.43 -5.61 16.85
CA LYS A 175 -11.12 -5.81 15.44
C LYS A 175 -11.58 -4.61 14.63
N LEU A 176 -10.76 -4.20 13.69
CA LEU A 176 -11.18 -3.31 12.62
C LEU A 176 -12.09 -4.08 11.66
N ILE A 177 -13.27 -3.57 11.42
CA ILE A 177 -14.25 -4.17 10.52
C ILE A 177 -14.85 -3.12 9.59
N GLY A 178 -15.16 -3.51 8.35
CA GLY A 178 -15.97 -2.70 7.47
C GLY A 178 -17.46 -2.78 7.87
N VAL A 179 -18.10 -1.63 7.94
CA VAL A 179 -19.54 -1.54 8.20
C VAL A 179 -20.24 -0.89 7.01
N LYS A 180 -21.44 -1.39 6.70
CA LYS A 180 -22.35 -0.76 5.75
C LYS A 180 -23.43 -0.02 6.50
N ILE A 181 -23.54 1.26 6.28
CA ILE A 181 -24.53 2.12 6.91
C ILE A 181 -25.65 2.37 5.92
N ASN A 182 -26.89 2.17 6.34
CA ASN A 182 -28.07 2.44 5.53
C ASN A 182 -28.49 3.91 5.71
N ALA A 183 -27.71 4.81 5.12
CA ALA A 183 -27.95 6.25 5.11
C ALA A 183 -27.54 6.84 3.78
N ASN A 184 -28.23 7.88 3.32
CA ASN A 184 -27.90 8.57 2.08
C ASN A 184 -26.64 9.43 2.22
N THR A 185 -26.44 10.01 3.40
CA THR A 185 -25.26 10.82 3.73
C THR A 185 -24.92 10.62 5.19
N MET A 186 -23.63 10.57 5.50
CA MET A 186 -23.13 10.57 6.86
C MET A 186 -21.90 11.50 6.90
N GLN A 187 -21.97 12.51 7.74
CA GLN A 187 -20.83 13.39 8.00
C GLN A 187 -20.20 12.95 9.32
N ILE A 188 -18.95 12.52 9.25
CA ILE A 188 -18.18 12.13 10.44
C ILE A 188 -17.04 13.13 10.58
N TYR A 189 -17.13 13.97 11.58
CA TYR A 189 -16.09 14.95 11.93
C TYR A 189 -15.29 14.55 13.17
N GLU A 190 -15.81 13.60 13.92
CA GLU A 190 -15.22 13.08 15.15
C GLU A 190 -15.61 11.63 15.36
N THR A 191 -14.92 10.92 16.23
CA THR A 191 -15.21 9.54 16.56
C THR A 191 -16.62 9.37 17.13
N ILE A 192 -17.41 8.50 16.51
CA ILE A 192 -18.79 8.22 16.91
C ILE A 192 -18.83 6.87 17.66
N PRO A 193 -19.31 6.83 18.90
CA PRO A 193 -19.46 5.59 19.64
C PRO A 193 -20.57 4.71 19.07
N ILE A 194 -20.31 3.41 18.93
CA ILE A 194 -21.29 2.41 18.53
C ILE A 194 -21.80 1.71 19.79
N MET A 195 -23.12 1.76 19.99
CA MET A 195 -23.80 1.10 21.09
C MET A 195 -24.59 -0.10 20.61
N ASN A 196 -24.65 -1.16 21.41
CA ASN A 196 -25.59 -2.24 21.17
C ASN A 196 -27.02 -1.88 21.65
N LYS A 197 -27.98 -2.80 21.51
CA LYS A 197 -29.37 -2.57 21.89
C LYS A 197 -29.54 -2.32 23.41
N GLU A 198 -28.63 -2.84 24.22
CA GLU A 198 -28.60 -2.65 25.67
C GLU A 198 -27.84 -1.36 26.07
N LYS A 199 -27.55 -0.48 25.11
CA LYS A 199 -26.76 0.78 25.29
C LYS A 199 -25.36 0.58 25.86
N LYS A 200 -24.77 -0.58 25.61
CA LYS A 200 -23.38 -0.85 25.94
C LYS A 200 -22.49 -0.45 24.76
N LEU A 201 -21.40 0.25 25.05
CA LEU A 201 -20.38 0.59 24.05
C LEU A 201 -19.74 -0.69 23.50
N ILE A 202 -19.76 -0.88 22.18
CA ILE A 202 -19.22 -2.04 21.48
C ILE A 202 -18.16 -1.68 20.43
N GLY A 203 -18.01 -0.42 20.12
CA GLY A 203 -17.03 0.06 19.15
C GLY A 203 -17.16 1.56 18.88
N GLU A 204 -16.42 2.01 17.89
CA GLU A 204 -16.39 3.39 17.43
C GLU A 204 -16.16 3.44 15.92
N ILE A 205 -16.62 4.49 15.26
CA ILE A 205 -16.41 4.80 13.84
C ILE A 205 -15.67 6.12 13.74
#